data_33a59032b36a915086946c04aee012f3
#
_entry.id   33a59032b36a915086946c04aee012f3
#
_cell.length_a   1.000
_cell.length_b   1.000
_cell.length_c   1.000
_cell.angle_alpha   90.00
_cell.angle_beta   90.00
_cell.angle_gamma   90.00
#
_symmetry.space_group_name_H-M   'P 1'
#
loop_
_entity.id
_entity.type
_entity.pdbx_description
1 polymer ?
#
loop_
_entity_poly.entity_id
_entity_poly.type
_entity_poly.pdbx_seq_one_letter_code
_entity_poly.pdbx_strand_id
1 'polypeptide(L)'
;MKITKLATVPLPKSFDLDDRPVRIDGNWSLTGTPDELTASVWRQYLPIGEGGAHPISLTLDPSMGAEAYRLSVDENGMTVVAGSQTGLRDAAFTCYQTMNGHFMPRGTISDCPDMTGIRGYHLNLNSLRHTDMPMLLQMLRWMAESKLNTIMTEYAERFPLHGVKDGNIGLSVDDVLLLNKTARSLGMDVIPHIQTFGHLDYLLSRPEYESIREVKNVPQQVCPLNPDSLAFAKSVIDEYIDLHPGCRYIHIGGDETRQLGACPDCHDFVEKYGVGRLYAEYMNKLIDYVASKGLTPMIYDDMVCAHPEALDLLDRRAVLVYWDYWATSPKTPHLLARYGHVYLCDKRWRDGTWTPELLDTEREVLDFFVGDGNAVDDMVATLGPDYMARYGAYLGDEVPKRFKAFPYYEYYMDQGFKVVGMPAAVGNTDNYLGLPNLPRFTSNIRICSQRAVESGALGVISSMWFRFPTPYYAIGICTTGEYTWGLPAWAPDYAVGWK
;
A
#
# COMPACT_ATOMS: atom_id res chain seq x y z
N MET A 1 3.44 -27.72 -29.20
CA MET A 1 4.22 -26.49 -29.45
C MET A 1 4.62 -25.91 -28.09
N LYS A 2 5.72 -25.18 -27.97
CA LYS A 2 6.05 -24.52 -26.71
C LYS A 2 5.23 -23.26 -26.55
N ILE A 3 4.73 -23.01 -25.32
CA ILE A 3 4.05 -21.79 -24.96
C ILE A 3 5.14 -20.76 -24.64
N THR A 4 5.10 -19.63 -25.31
CA THR A 4 6.11 -18.55 -25.14
C THR A 4 5.59 -17.35 -24.35
N LYS A 5 4.29 -17.31 -24.02
CA LYS A 5 3.65 -16.21 -23.33
C LYS A 5 2.50 -16.73 -22.46
N LEU A 6 2.44 -16.27 -21.22
CA LEU A 6 1.34 -16.50 -20.29
C LEU A 6 0.55 -15.20 -20.06
N ALA A 7 -0.73 -15.37 -19.73
CA ALA A 7 -1.62 -14.27 -19.38
C ALA A 7 -1.89 -14.22 -17.86
N THR A 8 -0.88 -14.53 -17.06
CA THR A 8 -0.95 -14.49 -15.60
C THR A 8 -0.49 -13.13 -15.06
N VAL A 9 -1.04 -12.71 -13.94
CA VAL A 9 -0.62 -11.54 -13.18
C VAL A 9 -0.48 -11.97 -11.71
N PRO A 10 0.72 -11.90 -11.13
CA PRO A 10 2.02 -11.60 -11.76
C PRO A 10 2.50 -12.66 -12.75
N LEU A 11 3.38 -12.25 -13.66
CA LEU A 11 4.04 -13.17 -14.57
C LEU A 11 5.07 -14.02 -13.81
N PRO A 12 5.05 -15.36 -13.91
CA PRO A 12 6.04 -16.21 -13.25
C PRO A 12 7.47 -15.95 -13.73
N LYS A 13 8.43 -16.11 -12.84
CA LYS A 13 9.87 -15.92 -13.14
C LYS A 13 10.37 -16.84 -14.26
N SER A 14 9.86 -18.08 -14.31
CA SER A 14 10.18 -19.00 -15.38
C SER A 14 9.08 -20.03 -15.60
N PHE A 15 8.90 -20.44 -16.84
CA PHE A 15 8.02 -21.54 -17.22
C PHE A 15 8.53 -22.27 -18.46
N ASP A 16 8.26 -23.57 -18.51
CA ASP A 16 8.49 -24.43 -19.67
C ASP A 16 7.22 -25.28 -19.88
N LEU A 17 6.31 -24.74 -20.67
CA LEU A 17 4.99 -25.30 -20.92
C LEU A 17 4.81 -25.64 -22.40
N ASP A 18 4.02 -26.66 -22.66
CA ASP A 18 3.59 -26.99 -24.03
C ASP A 18 2.06 -26.89 -24.16
N ASP A 19 1.59 -26.85 -25.42
CA ASP A 19 0.19 -26.66 -25.77
C ASP A 19 -0.67 -27.95 -25.68
N ARG A 20 -0.11 -29.04 -25.14
CA ARG A 20 -0.87 -30.26 -24.87
C ARG A 20 -1.58 -30.13 -23.54
N PRO A 21 -2.89 -29.91 -23.51
CA PRO A 21 -3.57 -29.63 -22.25
C PRO A 21 -3.82 -30.90 -21.44
N VAL A 22 -3.79 -30.78 -20.14
CA VAL A 22 -4.30 -31.74 -19.18
C VAL A 22 -5.62 -31.23 -18.63
N ARG A 23 -6.65 -32.07 -18.63
CA ARG A 23 -7.93 -31.70 -18.04
C ARG A 23 -7.89 -31.91 -16.52
N ILE A 24 -8.16 -30.86 -15.77
CA ILE A 24 -8.29 -30.90 -14.30
C ILE A 24 -9.77 -30.83 -13.95
N ASP A 25 -10.27 -31.82 -13.23
CA ASP A 25 -11.67 -31.93 -12.81
C ASP A 25 -11.79 -32.70 -11.50
N GLY A 26 -13.01 -33.11 -11.12
CA GLY A 26 -13.28 -33.85 -9.88
C GLY A 26 -12.55 -35.18 -9.72
N ASN A 27 -11.85 -35.66 -10.76
CA ASN A 27 -10.98 -36.85 -10.69
C ASN A 27 -9.55 -36.50 -10.19
N TRP A 28 -9.28 -35.24 -9.87
CA TRP A 28 -8.04 -34.78 -9.24
C TRP A 28 -8.28 -34.50 -7.77
N SER A 29 -7.33 -34.86 -6.91
CA SER A 29 -7.44 -34.66 -5.47
C SER A 29 -6.14 -34.22 -4.82
N LEU A 30 -6.24 -33.47 -3.73
CA LEU A 30 -5.07 -33.03 -2.96
C LEU A 30 -4.47 -34.17 -2.17
N THR A 31 -3.14 -34.22 -2.19
CA THR A 31 -2.31 -35.12 -1.39
C THR A 31 -1.14 -34.34 -0.77
N GLY A 32 -0.39 -34.96 0.12
CA GLY A 32 0.76 -34.32 0.77
C GLY A 32 0.38 -33.63 2.11
N THR A 33 1.00 -32.49 2.41
CA THR A 33 0.92 -31.85 3.73
C THR A 33 0.45 -30.39 3.69
N PRO A 34 -0.62 -30.05 2.95
CA PRO A 34 -1.18 -28.70 3.06
C PRO A 34 -1.82 -28.49 4.43
N ASP A 35 -1.70 -27.28 4.98
CA ASP A 35 -2.55 -26.87 6.09
C ASP A 35 -4.01 -26.67 5.62
N GLU A 36 -4.93 -26.49 6.57
CA GLU A 36 -6.36 -26.34 6.27
C GLU A 36 -6.64 -25.14 5.33
N LEU A 37 -5.96 -24.01 5.58
CA LEU A 37 -6.09 -22.81 4.76
C LEU A 37 -5.60 -23.06 3.33
N THR A 38 -4.45 -23.68 3.17
CA THR A 38 -3.88 -24.01 1.85
C THR A 38 -4.81 -24.97 1.11
N ALA A 39 -5.26 -26.04 1.77
CA ALA A 39 -6.19 -26.98 1.17
C ALA A 39 -7.52 -26.33 0.74
N SER A 40 -8.02 -25.39 1.57
CA SER A 40 -9.23 -24.60 1.24
C SER A 40 -9.03 -23.74 0.00
N VAL A 41 -7.90 -23.04 -0.14
CA VAL A 41 -7.59 -22.23 -1.32
C VAL A 41 -7.53 -23.09 -2.57
N TRP A 42 -6.82 -24.22 -2.54
CA TRP A 42 -6.77 -25.14 -3.70
C TRP A 42 -8.15 -25.62 -4.14
N ARG A 43 -9.01 -26.00 -3.20
CA ARG A 43 -10.40 -26.44 -3.51
C ARG A 43 -11.29 -25.31 -4.00
N GLN A 44 -11.04 -24.09 -3.57
CA GLN A 44 -11.81 -22.92 -4.03
C GLN A 44 -11.46 -22.53 -5.47
N TYR A 45 -10.21 -22.67 -5.86
CA TYR A 45 -9.71 -22.18 -7.14
C TYR A 45 -9.65 -23.25 -8.24
N LEU A 46 -9.50 -24.53 -7.90
CA LEU A 46 -9.42 -25.61 -8.88
C LEU A 46 -10.65 -26.53 -8.77
N PRO A 47 -11.14 -27.04 -9.89
CA PRO A 47 -12.32 -27.94 -9.95
C PRO A 47 -11.93 -29.38 -9.55
N ILE A 48 -11.38 -29.58 -8.36
CA ILE A 48 -10.87 -30.84 -7.83
C ILE A 48 -11.86 -31.48 -6.87
N GLY A 49 -11.79 -32.81 -6.74
CA GLY A 49 -12.65 -33.60 -5.87
C GLY A 49 -11.93 -34.20 -4.65
N GLU A 50 -12.64 -35.06 -3.93
CA GLU A 50 -12.07 -35.89 -2.87
C GLU A 50 -11.86 -37.30 -3.40
N GLY A 51 -10.66 -37.88 -3.16
CA GLY A 51 -10.33 -39.25 -3.55
C GLY A 51 -10.21 -39.50 -5.05
N GLY A 52 -9.94 -38.45 -5.83
CA GLY A 52 -9.68 -38.56 -7.29
C GLY A 52 -8.40 -39.38 -7.58
N ALA A 53 -8.34 -39.98 -8.77
CA ALA A 53 -7.23 -40.85 -9.17
C ALA A 53 -5.95 -40.10 -9.50
N HIS A 54 -6.04 -38.81 -9.89
CA HIS A 54 -4.88 -37.97 -10.21
C HIS A 54 -4.46 -37.14 -9.01
N PRO A 55 -3.27 -37.35 -8.43
CA PRO A 55 -2.83 -36.58 -7.26
C PRO A 55 -2.33 -35.20 -7.63
N ILE A 56 -2.74 -34.20 -6.82
CA ILE A 56 -2.05 -32.92 -6.68
C ILE A 56 -1.22 -33.01 -5.40
N SER A 57 0.06 -33.31 -5.54
CA SER A 57 0.97 -33.53 -4.42
C SER A 57 1.58 -32.20 -3.96
N LEU A 58 1.21 -31.75 -2.76
CA LEU A 58 1.71 -30.52 -2.14
C LEU A 58 2.78 -30.87 -1.13
N THR A 59 4.02 -30.41 -1.34
CA THR A 59 5.19 -30.75 -0.52
C THR A 59 5.93 -29.47 -0.11
N LEU A 60 6.41 -29.46 1.12
CA LEU A 60 7.26 -28.37 1.63
C LEU A 60 8.74 -28.74 1.50
N ASP A 61 9.53 -27.80 1.01
CA ASP A 61 11.00 -27.82 1.02
C ASP A 61 11.53 -26.55 1.69
N PRO A 62 11.89 -26.61 2.98
CA PRO A 62 12.38 -25.45 3.71
C PRO A 62 13.70 -24.84 3.18
N SER A 63 14.38 -25.51 2.24
CA SER A 63 15.56 -24.97 1.58
C SER A 63 15.23 -23.92 0.53
N MET A 64 13.97 -23.87 0.07
CA MET A 64 13.48 -22.85 -0.82
C MET A 64 13.14 -21.57 -0.05
N GLY A 65 13.11 -20.42 -0.71
CA GLY A 65 12.56 -19.20 -0.16
C GLY A 65 11.11 -19.39 0.30
N ALA A 66 10.68 -18.72 1.37
CA ALA A 66 9.38 -18.98 2.01
C ALA A 66 8.17 -18.95 1.04
N GLU A 67 8.16 -18.04 0.06
CA GLU A 67 7.09 -17.92 -0.93
C GLU A 67 7.49 -18.48 -2.32
N ALA A 68 8.69 -19.06 -2.43
CA ALA A 68 9.10 -19.72 -3.66
C ALA A 68 8.37 -21.04 -3.85
N TYR A 69 8.05 -21.35 -5.11
CA TYR A 69 7.45 -22.64 -5.47
C TYR A 69 7.89 -23.12 -6.86
N ARG A 70 7.79 -24.44 -7.04
CA ARG A 70 7.87 -25.10 -8.33
C ARG A 70 6.64 -25.98 -8.51
N LEU A 71 5.98 -25.80 -9.65
CA LEU A 71 4.83 -26.56 -10.08
C LEU A 71 5.19 -27.37 -11.32
N SER A 72 4.84 -28.65 -11.34
CA SER A 72 4.96 -29.51 -12.53
C SER A 72 3.65 -30.27 -12.74
N VAL A 73 3.17 -30.33 -13.99
CA VAL A 73 1.92 -31.00 -14.34
C VAL A 73 2.06 -31.82 -15.60
N ASP A 74 1.53 -33.05 -15.55
CA ASP A 74 1.36 -33.94 -16.68
C ASP A 74 0.03 -34.74 -16.57
N GLU A 75 -0.19 -35.73 -17.46
CA GLU A 75 -1.42 -36.51 -17.48
C GLU A 75 -1.62 -37.42 -16.25
N ASN A 76 -0.59 -37.68 -15.47
CA ASN A 76 -0.63 -38.56 -14.30
C ASN A 76 -0.88 -37.83 -13.00
N GLY A 77 -0.52 -36.53 -12.93
CA GLY A 77 -0.67 -35.74 -11.72
C GLY A 77 0.01 -34.39 -11.77
N MET A 78 -0.06 -33.70 -10.66
CA MET A 78 0.60 -32.43 -10.42
C MET A 78 1.46 -32.52 -9.17
N THR A 79 2.67 -32.01 -9.26
CA THR A 79 3.56 -31.87 -8.09
C THR A 79 3.83 -30.39 -7.86
N VAL A 80 3.62 -29.93 -6.64
CA VAL A 80 3.95 -28.58 -6.18
C VAL A 80 4.89 -28.70 -5.00
N VAL A 81 6.07 -28.10 -5.13
CA VAL A 81 7.06 -28.00 -4.05
C VAL A 81 7.23 -26.51 -3.73
N ALA A 82 7.13 -26.15 -2.47
CA ALA A 82 7.26 -24.75 -2.04
C ALA A 82 7.99 -24.63 -0.71
N GLY A 83 8.55 -23.44 -0.44
CA GLY A 83 9.26 -23.17 0.81
C GLY A 83 8.36 -23.10 2.05
N SER A 84 7.08 -22.78 1.87
CA SER A 84 6.08 -22.71 2.94
C SER A 84 4.65 -22.94 2.44
N GLN A 85 3.69 -22.94 3.37
CA GLN A 85 2.27 -23.00 3.05
C GLN A 85 1.82 -21.81 2.19
N THR A 86 2.44 -20.63 2.35
CA THR A 86 2.16 -19.45 1.51
C THR A 86 2.56 -19.72 0.05
N GLY A 87 3.76 -20.24 -0.19
CA GLY A 87 4.18 -20.60 -1.55
C GLY A 87 3.28 -21.66 -2.20
N LEU A 88 2.75 -22.61 -1.42
CA LEU A 88 1.76 -23.56 -1.92
C LEU A 88 0.45 -22.88 -2.31
N ARG A 89 -0.01 -21.85 -1.60
CA ARG A 89 -1.20 -21.06 -1.98
C ARG A 89 -0.95 -20.22 -3.23
N ASP A 90 0.21 -19.57 -3.33
CA ASP A 90 0.59 -18.78 -4.50
C ASP A 90 0.65 -19.63 -5.77
N ALA A 91 1.05 -20.89 -5.66
CA ALA A 91 1.00 -21.86 -6.74
C ALA A 91 -0.44 -22.14 -7.19
N ALA A 92 -1.43 -22.21 -6.27
CA ALA A 92 -2.84 -22.39 -6.63
C ALA A 92 -3.36 -21.23 -7.48
N PHE A 93 -3.04 -19.98 -7.13
CA PHE A 93 -3.42 -18.80 -7.92
C PHE A 93 -2.78 -18.82 -9.32
N THR A 94 -1.51 -19.22 -9.39
CA THR A 94 -0.84 -19.38 -10.70
C THR A 94 -1.48 -20.49 -11.54
N CYS A 95 -1.81 -21.64 -10.95
CA CYS A 95 -2.56 -22.70 -11.64
C CYS A 95 -3.87 -22.16 -12.20
N TYR A 96 -4.67 -21.53 -11.36
CA TYR A 96 -5.98 -20.97 -11.74
C TYR A 96 -5.87 -20.01 -12.93
N GLN A 97 -4.93 -19.08 -12.89
CA GLN A 97 -4.73 -18.11 -13.97
C GLN A 97 -4.13 -18.72 -15.24
N THR A 98 -3.39 -19.82 -15.13
CA THR A 98 -2.79 -20.51 -16.29
C THR A 98 -3.80 -21.42 -16.98
N MET A 99 -4.83 -21.85 -16.28
CA MET A 99 -5.89 -22.70 -16.84
C MET A 99 -6.77 -21.92 -17.84
N ASN A 100 -7.21 -22.63 -18.86
CA ASN A 100 -8.28 -22.19 -19.74
C ASN A 100 -9.50 -23.08 -19.49
N GLY A 101 -10.46 -22.60 -18.73
CA GLY A 101 -11.55 -23.41 -18.18
C GLY A 101 -11.01 -24.57 -17.33
N HIS A 102 -11.21 -25.80 -17.73
CA HIS A 102 -10.70 -26.99 -17.04
C HIS A 102 -9.34 -27.48 -17.55
N PHE A 103 -8.67 -26.77 -18.45
CA PHE A 103 -7.47 -27.23 -19.10
C PHE A 103 -6.24 -26.48 -18.66
N MET A 104 -5.22 -27.20 -18.19
CA MET A 104 -3.91 -26.74 -17.81
C MET A 104 -2.87 -27.16 -18.84
N PRO A 105 -1.99 -26.26 -19.34
CA PRO A 105 -0.85 -26.69 -20.17
C PRO A 105 0.10 -27.60 -19.37
N ARG A 106 0.74 -28.55 -20.07
CA ARG A 106 1.74 -29.43 -19.45
C ARG A 106 3.07 -28.73 -19.30
N GLY A 107 3.79 -29.11 -18.26
CA GLY A 107 5.16 -28.66 -18.05
C GLY A 107 5.41 -28.14 -16.65
N THR A 108 6.31 -27.19 -16.55
CA THR A 108 6.77 -26.65 -15.26
C THR A 108 6.66 -25.13 -15.19
N ILE A 109 6.34 -24.63 -14.00
CA ILE A 109 6.40 -23.22 -13.63
C ILE A 109 7.24 -23.12 -12.36
N SER A 110 8.19 -22.18 -12.32
CA SER A 110 8.93 -21.85 -11.08
C SER A 110 8.85 -20.35 -10.83
N ASP A 111 8.58 -20.01 -9.59
CA ASP A 111 8.29 -18.62 -9.23
C ASP A 111 8.67 -18.28 -7.79
N CYS A 112 8.93 -17.00 -7.55
CA CYS A 112 9.19 -16.44 -6.22
C CYS A 112 9.06 -14.92 -6.26
N PRO A 113 8.69 -14.26 -5.14
CA PRO A 113 8.65 -12.80 -5.09
C PRO A 113 10.04 -12.17 -5.01
N ASP A 114 10.20 -10.97 -5.57
CA ASP A 114 11.35 -10.11 -5.29
C ASP A 114 11.16 -9.38 -3.95
N MET A 115 9.92 -9.04 -3.60
CA MET A 115 9.56 -8.45 -2.32
C MET A 115 8.96 -9.50 -1.39
N THR A 116 9.70 -9.87 -0.36
CA THR A 116 9.29 -10.90 0.63
C THR A 116 8.50 -10.34 1.82
N GLY A 117 8.38 -9.01 1.92
CA GLY A 117 7.64 -8.32 2.98
C GLY A 117 6.17 -8.09 2.64
N ILE A 118 5.68 -6.92 3.03
CA ILE A 118 4.29 -6.49 2.78
C ILE A 118 4.13 -6.18 1.29
N ARG A 119 3.23 -6.89 0.63
CA ARG A 119 2.71 -6.60 -0.70
C ARG A 119 1.22 -6.32 -0.53
N GLY A 120 0.89 -5.05 -0.37
CA GLY A 120 -0.43 -4.65 0.08
C GLY A 120 -1.20 -3.75 -0.87
N TYR A 121 -2.49 -3.68 -0.61
CA TYR A 121 -3.39 -2.76 -1.26
C TYR A 121 -4.27 -2.04 -0.22
N HIS A 122 -4.36 -0.73 -0.33
CA HIS A 122 -5.22 0.09 0.53
C HIS A 122 -6.63 0.14 -0.07
N LEU A 123 -7.56 -0.47 0.61
CA LEU A 123 -8.97 -0.44 0.29
C LEU A 123 -9.62 0.73 1.04
N ASN A 124 -9.71 1.88 0.38
CA ASN A 124 -10.40 3.04 0.91
C ASN A 124 -11.90 2.95 0.61
N LEU A 125 -12.69 2.59 1.59
CA LEU A 125 -14.13 2.41 1.43
C LEU A 125 -14.86 3.75 1.32
N ASN A 126 -14.31 4.83 1.88
CA ASN A 126 -14.84 6.17 1.70
C ASN A 126 -14.80 6.60 0.22
N SER A 127 -13.78 6.16 -0.52
CA SER A 127 -13.66 6.41 -1.96
C SER A 127 -14.69 5.66 -2.81
N LEU A 128 -15.38 4.67 -2.31
CA LEU A 128 -16.40 3.93 -3.04
C LEU A 128 -17.75 4.68 -3.00
N ARG A 129 -18.44 4.74 -4.14
CA ARG A 129 -19.74 5.40 -4.23
C ARG A 129 -20.83 4.68 -3.43
N HIS A 130 -20.80 3.35 -3.46
CA HIS A 130 -21.70 2.47 -2.74
C HIS A 130 -20.90 1.34 -2.10
N THR A 131 -21.36 0.88 -0.94
CA THR A 131 -20.83 -0.33 -0.33
C THR A 131 -21.55 -1.52 -0.95
N ASP A 132 -20.87 -2.14 -1.91
CA ASP A 132 -21.34 -3.39 -2.55
C ASP A 132 -20.46 -4.53 -2.04
N MET A 133 -20.95 -5.28 -1.05
CA MET A 133 -20.21 -6.38 -0.44
C MET A 133 -19.76 -7.44 -1.46
N PRO A 134 -20.60 -7.92 -2.41
CA PRO A 134 -20.14 -8.79 -3.48
C PRO A 134 -18.92 -8.24 -4.23
N MET A 135 -18.90 -6.96 -4.57
CA MET A 135 -17.79 -6.32 -5.24
C MET A 135 -16.55 -6.26 -4.35
N LEU A 136 -16.69 -5.89 -3.06
CA LEU A 136 -15.57 -5.88 -2.12
C LEU A 136 -14.93 -7.27 -1.98
N LEU A 137 -15.76 -8.31 -1.84
CA LEU A 137 -15.27 -9.69 -1.77
C LEU A 137 -14.59 -10.13 -3.07
N GLN A 138 -15.06 -9.64 -4.22
CA GLN A 138 -14.39 -9.89 -5.50
C GLN A 138 -13.03 -9.17 -5.59
N MET A 139 -12.93 -7.95 -5.09
CA MET A 139 -11.64 -7.23 -5.03
C MET A 139 -10.63 -7.97 -4.15
N LEU A 140 -11.05 -8.56 -3.02
CA LEU A 140 -10.16 -9.41 -2.20
C LEU A 140 -9.63 -10.62 -2.99
N ARG A 141 -10.47 -11.23 -3.82
CA ARG A 141 -10.02 -12.32 -4.70
C ARG A 141 -8.99 -11.85 -5.71
N TRP A 142 -9.23 -10.73 -6.39
CA TRP A 142 -8.25 -10.15 -7.32
C TRP A 142 -6.92 -9.83 -6.63
N MET A 143 -6.95 -9.34 -5.39
CA MET A 143 -5.74 -9.09 -4.59
C MET A 143 -4.98 -10.39 -4.34
N ALA A 144 -5.65 -11.46 -3.88
CA ALA A 144 -5.03 -12.76 -3.64
C ALA A 144 -4.49 -13.40 -4.93
N GLU A 145 -5.27 -13.36 -6.01
CA GLU A 145 -4.88 -13.85 -7.34
C GLU A 145 -3.65 -13.11 -7.87
N SER A 146 -3.54 -11.81 -7.55
CA SER A 146 -2.35 -11.00 -7.85
C SER A 146 -1.21 -11.19 -6.82
N LYS A 147 -1.30 -12.19 -5.94
CA LYS A 147 -0.32 -12.54 -4.90
C LYS A 147 0.00 -11.42 -3.92
N LEU A 148 -0.96 -10.54 -3.69
CA LEU A 148 -0.89 -9.61 -2.56
C LEU A 148 -1.17 -10.37 -1.27
N ASN A 149 -0.38 -10.06 -0.24
CA ASN A 149 -0.46 -10.75 1.05
C ASN A 149 -1.06 -9.89 2.17
N THR A 150 -1.42 -8.65 1.85
CA THR A 150 -1.88 -7.69 2.86
C THR A 150 -2.95 -6.77 2.28
N ILE A 151 -4.00 -6.53 3.04
CA ILE A 151 -4.99 -5.48 2.76
C ILE A 151 -4.96 -4.47 3.91
N MET A 152 -4.92 -3.17 3.59
CA MET A 152 -5.19 -2.10 4.54
C MET A 152 -6.59 -1.55 4.30
N THR A 153 -7.46 -1.55 5.32
CA THR A 153 -8.87 -1.13 5.18
C THR A 153 -9.11 0.18 5.89
N GLU A 154 -9.48 1.20 5.14
CA GLU A 154 -9.93 2.49 5.64
C GLU A 154 -11.44 2.62 5.48
N TYR A 155 -12.15 2.70 6.58
CA TYR A 155 -13.63 2.71 6.59
C TYR A 155 -14.22 4.11 6.66
N ALA A 156 -13.56 5.03 7.36
CA ALA A 156 -14.08 6.37 7.68
C ALA A 156 -15.52 6.32 8.22
N GLU A 157 -16.45 7.08 7.63
CA GLU A 157 -17.87 7.10 8.02
C GLU A 157 -18.61 5.77 7.85
N ARG A 158 -17.98 4.79 7.20
CA ARG A 158 -18.60 3.46 6.98
C ARG A 158 -18.34 2.47 8.10
N PHE A 159 -17.45 2.78 9.01
CA PHE A 159 -17.19 1.94 10.17
C PHE A 159 -18.40 1.92 11.12
N PRO A 160 -18.86 0.76 11.60
CA PRO A 160 -19.98 0.67 12.53
C PRO A 160 -19.54 1.07 13.94
N LEU A 161 -19.21 2.34 14.16
CA LEU A 161 -18.78 2.87 15.46
C LEU A 161 -19.87 2.64 16.51
N HIS A 162 -19.50 2.15 17.69
CA HIS A 162 -20.42 1.71 18.75
C HIS A 162 -21.41 0.64 18.30
N GLY A 163 -21.03 -0.18 17.29
CA GLY A 163 -21.89 -1.21 16.73
C GLY A 163 -23.05 -0.68 15.86
N VAL A 164 -23.06 0.62 15.56
CA VAL A 164 -24.14 1.27 14.82
C VAL A 164 -23.76 1.49 13.36
N LYS A 165 -24.57 0.94 12.46
CA LYS A 165 -24.46 1.19 11.03
C LYS A 165 -24.92 2.61 10.71
N ASP A 166 -24.07 3.41 10.06
CA ASP A 166 -24.42 4.77 9.65
C ASP A 166 -25.26 4.79 8.36
N GLY A 167 -26.55 4.95 8.52
CA GLY A 167 -27.50 5.07 7.42
C GLY A 167 -27.39 3.95 6.36
N ASN A 168 -27.51 4.34 5.08
CA ASN A 168 -27.47 3.40 3.95
C ASN A 168 -26.06 3.15 3.41
N ILE A 169 -25.07 3.93 3.83
CA ILE A 169 -23.69 3.83 3.34
C ILE A 169 -22.78 3.04 4.27
N GLY A 170 -23.08 3.00 5.55
CA GLY A 170 -22.30 2.30 6.56
C GLY A 170 -22.26 0.78 6.36
N LEU A 171 -21.25 0.14 6.91
CA LEU A 171 -21.18 -1.30 7.08
C LEU A 171 -21.79 -1.73 8.40
N SER A 172 -22.34 -2.94 8.45
CA SER A 172 -22.66 -3.60 9.71
C SER A 172 -21.40 -4.22 10.33
N VAL A 173 -21.47 -4.57 11.60
CA VAL A 173 -20.42 -5.36 12.27
C VAL A 173 -20.16 -6.66 11.50
N ASP A 174 -21.21 -7.35 11.08
CA ASP A 174 -21.09 -8.60 10.31
C ASP A 174 -20.39 -8.39 8.96
N ASP A 175 -20.62 -7.25 8.28
CA ASP A 175 -19.94 -6.92 7.03
C ASP A 175 -18.42 -6.75 7.25
N VAL A 176 -18.01 -6.03 8.31
CA VAL A 176 -16.59 -5.86 8.66
C VAL A 176 -15.94 -7.20 8.99
N LEU A 177 -16.60 -8.01 9.81
CA LEU A 177 -16.11 -9.35 10.16
C LEU A 177 -16.04 -10.27 8.93
N LEU A 178 -17.00 -10.18 7.99
CA LEU A 178 -17.00 -10.95 6.75
C LEU A 178 -15.82 -10.55 5.83
N LEU A 179 -15.54 -9.25 5.69
CA LEU A 179 -14.36 -8.77 4.93
C LEU A 179 -13.06 -9.35 5.50
N ASN A 180 -12.89 -9.24 6.84
CA ASN A 180 -11.72 -9.77 7.51
C ASN A 180 -11.58 -11.29 7.35
N LYS A 181 -12.66 -12.02 7.59
CA LYS A 181 -12.68 -13.48 7.43
C LYS A 181 -12.32 -13.90 6.00
N THR A 182 -12.89 -13.19 5.01
CA THR A 182 -12.61 -13.49 3.59
C THR A 182 -11.15 -13.21 3.24
N ALA A 183 -10.59 -12.05 3.62
CA ALA A 183 -9.19 -11.74 3.37
C ALA A 183 -8.26 -12.82 3.96
N ARG A 184 -8.50 -13.21 5.21
CA ARG A 184 -7.70 -14.27 5.89
C ARG A 184 -7.88 -15.64 5.25
N SER A 185 -9.09 -15.99 4.78
CA SER A 185 -9.34 -17.25 4.08
C SER A 185 -8.65 -17.36 2.74
N LEU A 186 -8.17 -16.23 2.19
CA LEU A 186 -7.34 -16.12 1.00
C LEU A 186 -5.84 -15.99 1.32
N GLY A 187 -5.46 -16.03 2.60
CA GLY A 187 -4.08 -15.94 3.05
C GLY A 187 -3.53 -14.54 3.22
N MET A 188 -4.38 -13.51 3.22
CA MET A 188 -3.97 -12.12 3.40
C MET A 188 -4.09 -11.67 4.87
N ASP A 189 -3.12 -10.87 5.32
CA ASP A 189 -3.23 -10.10 6.56
C ASP A 189 -4.12 -8.88 6.36
N VAL A 190 -4.76 -8.44 7.44
CA VAL A 190 -5.59 -7.23 7.44
C VAL A 190 -4.99 -6.20 8.39
N ILE A 191 -4.78 -4.99 7.87
CA ILE A 191 -4.35 -3.81 8.62
C ILE A 191 -5.54 -2.86 8.69
N PRO A 192 -6.23 -2.74 9.82
CA PRO A 192 -7.23 -1.70 9.98
C PRO A 192 -6.56 -0.33 9.96
N HIS A 193 -7.15 0.61 9.22
CA HIS A 193 -6.73 2.00 9.17
C HIS A 193 -7.80 2.89 9.76
N ILE A 194 -7.40 3.67 10.74
CA ILE A 194 -8.23 4.66 11.41
C ILE A 194 -7.49 5.99 11.49
N GLN A 195 -8.21 7.07 11.28
CA GLN A 195 -7.75 8.42 11.61
C GLN A 195 -7.95 8.69 13.10
N THR A 196 -6.90 9.17 13.77
CA THR A 196 -6.91 9.46 15.21
C THR A 196 -6.53 10.88 15.56
N PHE A 197 -6.16 11.68 14.55
CA PHE A 197 -5.67 13.04 14.77
C PHE A 197 -6.31 14.04 13.79
N GLY A 198 -5.98 13.97 12.50
CA GLY A 198 -6.63 14.71 11.41
C GLY A 198 -7.67 13.88 10.68
N HIS A 199 -8.27 14.44 9.61
CA HIS A 199 -9.27 13.77 8.75
C HIS A 199 -10.48 13.16 9.48
N LEU A 200 -10.89 13.78 10.59
CA LEU A 200 -11.96 13.30 11.46
C LEU A 200 -13.30 14.00 11.20
N ASP A 201 -13.48 14.67 10.07
CA ASP A 201 -14.69 15.46 9.75
C ASP A 201 -15.97 14.68 9.97
N TYR A 202 -15.99 13.40 9.57
CA TYR A 202 -17.15 12.53 9.67
C TYR A 202 -17.55 12.22 11.12
N LEU A 203 -16.62 12.29 12.07
CA LEU A 203 -16.89 12.12 13.51
C LEU A 203 -17.04 13.48 14.20
N LEU A 204 -16.05 14.37 14.01
CA LEU A 204 -16.03 15.63 14.73
C LEU A 204 -17.12 16.61 14.32
N SER A 205 -17.83 16.39 13.20
CA SER A 205 -19.03 17.16 12.84
C SER A 205 -20.19 16.95 13.82
N ARG A 206 -20.16 15.88 14.60
CA ARG A 206 -21.21 15.58 15.59
C ARG A 206 -21.05 16.49 16.82
N PRO A 207 -22.17 16.98 17.39
CA PRO A 207 -22.12 17.92 18.52
C PRO A 207 -21.40 17.39 19.76
N GLU A 208 -21.49 16.09 20.04
CA GLU A 208 -20.86 15.46 21.21
C GLU A 208 -19.31 15.53 21.19
N TYR A 209 -18.71 15.75 20.01
CA TYR A 209 -17.25 15.87 19.86
C TYR A 209 -16.75 17.31 19.71
N GLU A 210 -17.62 18.31 19.86
CA GLU A 210 -17.23 19.72 19.72
C GLU A 210 -16.13 20.13 20.71
N SER A 211 -16.15 19.61 21.93
CA SER A 211 -15.21 19.94 22.99
C SER A 211 -13.78 19.47 22.75
N ILE A 212 -13.59 18.47 21.88
CA ILE A 212 -12.26 17.91 21.58
C ILE A 212 -11.63 18.45 20.31
N ARG A 213 -12.33 19.30 19.55
CA ARG A 213 -11.78 19.92 18.32
C ARG A 213 -10.64 20.88 18.62
N GLU A 214 -9.61 20.88 17.78
CA GLU A 214 -8.55 21.89 17.83
C GLU A 214 -9.10 23.27 17.48
N VAL A 215 -9.93 23.37 16.44
CA VAL A 215 -10.63 24.59 16.06
C VAL A 215 -12.14 24.35 16.17
N LYS A 216 -12.79 25.08 17.07
CA LYS A 216 -14.19 24.84 17.43
C LYS A 216 -15.12 24.71 16.22
N ASN A 217 -14.98 25.59 15.21
CA ASN A 217 -15.85 25.64 14.05
C ASN A 217 -15.31 24.86 12.82
N VAL A 218 -14.21 24.12 12.98
CA VAL A 218 -13.58 23.32 11.92
C VAL A 218 -13.39 21.89 12.39
N PRO A 219 -14.31 20.98 12.09
CA PRO A 219 -14.35 19.64 12.69
C PRO A 219 -13.40 18.66 11.97
N GLN A 220 -12.15 19.02 11.75
CA GLN A 220 -11.19 18.19 11.00
C GLN A 220 -10.15 17.51 11.89
N GLN A 221 -9.83 18.13 13.04
CA GLN A 221 -8.71 17.71 13.85
C GLN A 221 -9.05 17.82 15.33
N VAL A 222 -8.57 16.87 16.14
CA VAL A 222 -8.66 16.93 17.60
C VAL A 222 -7.56 17.79 18.19
N CYS A 223 -7.81 18.39 19.37
CA CYS A 223 -6.80 19.09 20.14
C CYS A 223 -5.88 18.08 20.85
N PRO A 224 -4.56 18.05 20.55
CA PRO A 224 -3.63 17.06 21.11
C PRO A 224 -3.36 17.26 22.61
N LEU A 225 -3.61 18.45 23.14
CA LEU A 225 -3.45 18.75 24.57
C LEU A 225 -4.70 18.45 25.38
N ASN A 226 -5.85 18.29 24.74
CA ASN A 226 -7.07 17.93 25.44
C ASN A 226 -7.05 16.43 25.82
N PRO A 227 -7.14 16.07 27.11
CA PRO A 227 -7.11 14.67 27.53
C PRO A 227 -8.27 13.83 26.98
N ASP A 228 -9.43 14.46 26.72
CA ASP A 228 -10.60 13.76 26.14
C ASP A 228 -10.35 13.37 24.69
N SER A 229 -9.50 14.11 23.94
CA SER A 229 -9.07 13.72 22.59
C SER A 229 -8.30 12.40 22.61
N LEU A 230 -7.40 12.23 23.57
CA LEU A 230 -6.65 10.98 23.71
C LEU A 230 -7.55 9.82 24.13
N ALA A 231 -8.49 10.06 25.04
CA ALA A 231 -9.46 9.06 25.49
C ALA A 231 -10.36 8.62 24.34
N PHE A 232 -10.85 9.58 23.55
CA PHE A 232 -11.61 9.32 22.32
C PHE A 232 -10.84 8.46 21.33
N ALA A 233 -9.61 8.87 20.95
CA ALA A 233 -8.78 8.12 20.00
C ALA A 233 -8.53 6.67 20.46
N LYS A 234 -8.25 6.48 21.76
CA LYS A 234 -8.07 5.13 22.34
C LYS A 234 -9.32 4.27 22.26
N SER A 235 -10.51 4.84 22.54
CA SER A 235 -11.75 4.09 22.46
C SER A 235 -12.06 3.62 21.04
N VAL A 236 -11.79 4.46 20.04
CA VAL A 236 -12.01 4.09 18.65
C VAL A 236 -10.97 3.06 18.18
N ILE A 237 -9.71 3.16 18.60
CA ILE A 237 -8.70 2.14 18.35
C ILE A 237 -9.15 0.77 18.89
N ASP A 238 -9.70 0.71 20.11
CA ASP A 238 -10.17 -0.54 20.69
C ASP A 238 -11.30 -1.17 19.85
N GLU A 239 -12.27 -0.40 19.39
CA GLU A 239 -13.34 -0.91 18.53
C GLU A 239 -12.82 -1.45 17.19
N TYR A 240 -11.81 -0.80 16.60
CA TYR A 240 -11.16 -1.31 15.40
C TYR A 240 -10.42 -2.62 15.65
N ILE A 241 -9.72 -2.74 16.79
CA ILE A 241 -9.04 -3.98 17.17
C ILE A 241 -10.04 -5.12 17.35
N ASP A 242 -11.16 -4.86 18.04
CA ASP A 242 -12.19 -5.86 18.33
C ASP A 242 -12.83 -6.41 17.04
N LEU A 243 -13.02 -5.56 16.02
CA LEU A 243 -13.58 -5.99 14.74
C LEU A 243 -12.54 -6.53 13.75
N HIS A 244 -11.23 -6.51 14.11
CA HIS A 244 -10.15 -7.05 13.27
C HIS A 244 -9.34 -8.10 14.02
N PRO A 245 -9.95 -9.21 14.46
CA PRO A 245 -9.27 -10.22 15.26
C PRO A 245 -8.05 -10.78 14.52
N GLY A 246 -6.91 -10.84 15.22
CA GLY A 246 -5.66 -11.36 14.70
C GLY A 246 -4.89 -10.39 13.78
N CYS A 247 -5.25 -9.11 13.69
CA CYS A 247 -4.40 -8.11 13.06
C CYS A 247 -3.06 -8.00 13.82
N ARG A 248 -1.97 -7.78 13.09
CA ARG A 248 -0.62 -7.57 13.65
C ARG A 248 -0.23 -6.11 13.66
N TYR A 249 -0.80 -5.35 12.77
CA TYR A 249 -0.59 -3.92 12.58
C TYR A 249 -1.91 -3.18 12.68
N ILE A 250 -1.87 -1.93 13.10
CA ILE A 250 -2.97 -0.98 12.97
C ILE A 250 -2.41 0.37 12.50
N HIS A 251 -3.00 0.93 11.47
CA HIS A 251 -2.63 2.25 10.98
C HIS A 251 -3.48 3.31 11.71
N ILE A 252 -2.82 4.23 12.39
CA ILE A 252 -3.49 5.24 13.23
C ILE A 252 -3.50 6.66 12.61
N GLY A 253 -3.26 6.77 11.30
CA GLY A 253 -3.31 8.04 10.57
C GLY A 253 -2.16 8.97 10.91
N GLY A 254 -2.51 10.20 11.28
CA GLY A 254 -1.57 11.23 11.70
C GLY A 254 -1.09 12.15 10.60
N ASP A 255 -1.65 12.01 9.39
CA ASP A 255 -1.36 12.85 8.24
C ASP A 255 -2.14 14.16 8.25
N GLU A 256 -1.60 15.14 7.51
CA GLU A 256 -2.22 16.42 7.19
C GLU A 256 -2.86 17.17 8.39
N THR A 257 -2.26 17.07 9.57
CA THR A 257 -2.72 17.74 10.79
C THR A 257 -2.40 19.24 10.76
N ARG A 258 -3.11 19.96 9.88
CA ARG A 258 -2.80 21.35 9.52
C ARG A 258 -3.24 22.40 10.54
N GLN A 259 -4.01 22.00 11.56
CA GLN A 259 -4.54 22.90 12.59
C GLN A 259 -3.74 22.88 13.89
N LEU A 260 -2.56 22.24 13.90
CA LEU A 260 -1.72 22.18 15.11
C LEU A 260 -1.31 23.58 15.58
N GLY A 261 -1.58 23.88 16.85
CA GLY A 261 -1.30 25.16 17.44
C GLY A 261 -2.37 26.22 17.21
N ALA A 262 -3.56 25.86 16.74
CA ALA A 262 -4.63 26.81 16.46
C ALA A 262 -5.45 27.20 17.71
N CYS A 263 -5.65 26.28 18.65
CA CYS A 263 -6.29 26.63 19.94
C CYS A 263 -5.29 27.34 20.88
N PRO A 264 -5.77 28.12 21.86
CA PRO A 264 -4.87 28.88 22.75
C PRO A 264 -3.82 27.99 23.45
N ASP A 265 -4.21 26.87 24.03
CA ASP A 265 -3.29 25.99 24.76
C ASP A 265 -2.23 25.38 23.85
N CYS A 266 -2.63 24.94 22.63
CA CYS A 266 -1.70 24.43 21.64
C CYS A 266 -0.83 25.53 21.04
N HIS A 267 -1.33 26.77 20.91
CA HIS A 267 -0.55 27.92 20.48
C HIS A 267 0.60 28.20 21.43
N ASP A 268 0.31 28.33 22.75
CA ASP A 268 1.33 28.55 23.77
C ASP A 268 2.37 27.42 23.82
N PHE A 269 1.94 26.19 23.59
CA PHE A 269 2.85 25.05 23.49
C PHE A 269 3.76 25.15 22.26
N VAL A 270 3.20 25.47 21.10
CA VAL A 270 3.93 25.57 19.83
C VAL A 270 4.94 26.71 19.87
N GLU A 271 4.56 27.87 20.39
CA GLU A 271 5.49 29.00 20.58
C GLU A 271 6.72 28.64 21.44
N LYS A 272 6.54 27.74 22.40
CA LYS A 272 7.62 27.36 23.32
C LYS A 272 8.43 26.16 22.84
N TYR A 273 7.79 25.19 22.17
CA TYR A 273 8.39 23.88 21.92
C TYR A 273 8.38 23.44 20.46
N GLY A 274 7.67 24.15 19.59
CA GLY A 274 7.52 23.83 18.17
C GLY A 274 6.39 22.84 17.86
N VAL A 275 5.93 22.90 16.61
CA VAL A 275 4.83 22.05 16.07
C VAL A 275 5.22 20.57 16.07
N GLY A 276 6.44 20.26 15.64
CA GLY A 276 6.90 18.87 15.55
C GLY A 276 6.91 18.17 16.90
N ARG A 277 7.20 18.89 17.99
CA ARG A 277 7.14 18.34 19.33
C ARG A 277 5.70 18.08 19.77
N LEU A 278 4.78 19.00 19.51
CA LEU A 278 3.36 18.83 19.81
C LEU A 278 2.80 17.58 19.12
N TYR A 279 3.12 17.42 17.84
CA TYR A 279 2.76 16.25 17.06
C TYR A 279 3.32 14.95 17.65
N ALA A 280 4.63 14.92 17.88
CA ALA A 280 5.31 13.71 18.37
C ALA A 280 4.82 13.28 19.75
N GLU A 281 4.58 14.22 20.68
CA GLU A 281 4.09 13.90 22.03
C GLU A 281 2.68 13.28 22.00
N TYR A 282 1.80 13.73 21.10
CA TYR A 282 0.48 13.14 20.95
C TYR A 282 0.57 11.75 20.31
N MET A 283 1.27 11.64 19.18
CA MET A 283 1.42 10.37 18.47
C MET A 283 2.11 9.30 19.33
N ASN A 284 3.11 9.66 20.13
CA ASN A 284 3.79 8.72 21.03
C ASN A 284 2.85 8.11 22.07
N LYS A 285 1.86 8.87 22.56
CA LYS A 285 0.83 8.32 23.49
C LYS A 285 -0.05 7.28 22.82
N LEU A 286 -0.34 7.46 21.52
CA LEU A 286 -1.12 6.49 20.73
C LEU A 286 -0.27 5.29 20.30
N ILE A 287 0.98 5.51 19.90
CA ILE A 287 1.96 4.46 19.58
C ILE A 287 2.15 3.54 20.79
N ASP A 288 2.37 4.14 21.97
CA ASP A 288 2.51 3.36 23.21
C ASP A 288 1.24 2.58 23.54
N TYR A 289 0.06 3.18 23.35
CA TYR A 289 -1.21 2.51 23.57
C TYR A 289 -1.40 1.30 22.66
N VAL A 290 -1.17 1.46 21.35
CA VAL A 290 -1.27 0.36 20.38
C VAL A 290 -0.26 -0.75 20.71
N ALA A 291 0.98 -0.38 21.03
CA ALA A 291 2.02 -1.34 21.41
C ALA A 291 1.65 -2.11 22.70
N SER A 292 0.96 -1.45 23.65
CA SER A 292 0.47 -2.11 24.88
C SER A 292 -0.61 -3.18 24.61
N LYS A 293 -1.29 -3.11 23.45
CA LYS A 293 -2.23 -4.15 22.98
C LYS A 293 -1.53 -5.29 22.24
N GLY A 294 -0.19 -5.26 22.12
CA GLY A 294 0.59 -6.27 21.40
C GLY A 294 0.59 -6.07 19.88
N LEU A 295 0.17 -4.91 19.38
CA LEU A 295 0.12 -4.56 17.97
C LEU A 295 1.26 -3.61 17.58
N THR A 296 1.59 -3.59 16.30
CA THR A 296 2.55 -2.63 15.74
C THR A 296 1.79 -1.45 15.14
N PRO A 297 1.99 -0.22 15.65
CA PRO A 297 1.37 0.97 15.08
C PRO A 297 2.03 1.37 13.76
N MET A 298 1.23 1.85 12.81
CA MET A 298 1.68 2.47 11.58
C MET A 298 1.17 3.91 11.53
N ILE A 299 1.97 4.84 11.04
CA ILE A 299 1.63 6.27 10.89
C ILE A 299 2.10 6.80 9.54
N TYR A 300 1.42 7.80 9.01
CA TYR A 300 1.89 8.51 7.82
C TYR A 300 3.10 9.40 8.09
N ASP A 301 3.89 9.68 7.05
CA ASP A 301 5.19 10.35 7.18
C ASP A 301 5.17 11.85 6.90
N ASP A 302 4.12 12.41 6.32
CA ASP A 302 4.11 13.79 5.82
C ASP A 302 4.35 14.85 6.92
N MET A 303 3.87 14.60 8.13
CA MET A 303 4.12 15.51 9.24
C MET A 303 5.58 15.51 9.68
N VAL A 304 6.27 14.37 9.61
CA VAL A 304 7.73 14.34 9.87
C VAL A 304 8.55 14.86 8.69
N CYS A 305 7.99 14.87 7.47
CA CYS A 305 8.58 15.60 6.35
C CYS A 305 8.46 17.11 6.53
N ALA A 306 7.31 17.57 7.03
CA ALA A 306 7.06 19.00 7.27
C ALA A 306 7.79 19.54 8.51
N HIS A 307 7.91 18.69 9.54
CA HIS A 307 8.51 19.00 10.83
C HIS A 307 9.58 17.94 11.18
N PRO A 308 10.77 18.01 10.57
CA PRO A 308 11.79 16.95 10.72
C PRO A 308 12.24 16.69 12.15
N GLU A 309 12.13 17.70 13.03
CA GLU A 309 12.42 17.57 14.45
C GLU A 309 11.46 16.60 15.17
N ALA A 310 10.27 16.38 14.64
CA ALA A 310 9.34 15.39 15.16
C ALA A 310 9.90 13.97 15.04
N LEU A 311 10.65 13.67 13.97
CA LEU A 311 11.24 12.35 13.74
C LEU A 311 12.19 11.94 14.87
N ASP A 312 12.94 12.91 15.42
CA ASP A 312 13.90 12.65 16.51
C ASP A 312 13.18 12.23 17.81
N LEU A 313 11.94 12.69 17.99
CA LEU A 313 11.12 12.48 19.19
C LEU A 313 10.17 11.29 19.08
N LEU A 314 9.84 10.83 17.86
CA LEU A 314 8.91 9.73 17.64
C LEU A 314 9.46 8.39 18.14
N ASP A 315 8.57 7.59 18.69
CA ASP A 315 8.86 6.23 19.16
C ASP A 315 9.12 5.30 17.95
N ARG A 316 10.29 4.64 17.97
CA ARG A 316 10.75 3.75 16.89
C ARG A 316 9.96 2.45 16.76
N ARG A 317 9.02 2.18 17.66
CA ARG A 317 8.07 1.06 17.51
C ARG A 317 7.07 1.30 16.37
N ALA A 318 6.85 2.56 15.96
CA ALA A 318 6.01 2.88 14.82
C ALA A 318 6.67 2.49 13.49
N VAL A 319 5.85 2.01 12.56
CA VAL A 319 6.20 1.86 11.15
C VAL A 319 5.80 3.15 10.43
N LEU A 320 6.74 3.79 9.74
CA LEU A 320 6.44 4.94 8.91
C LEU A 320 5.89 4.50 7.56
N VAL A 321 4.73 5.05 7.19
CA VAL A 321 4.13 4.83 5.87
C VAL A 321 4.44 6.03 5.00
N TYR A 322 5.44 5.85 4.14
CA TYR A 322 5.93 6.86 3.22
C TYR A 322 5.05 6.92 1.98
N TRP A 323 4.22 7.96 1.84
CA TRP A 323 3.38 8.13 0.66
C TRP A 323 3.97 9.14 -0.33
N ASP A 324 4.06 8.70 -1.59
CA ASP A 324 4.51 9.52 -2.71
C ASP A 324 3.77 9.10 -3.99
N TYR A 325 3.00 10.01 -4.55
CA TYR A 325 2.17 9.75 -5.72
C TYR A 325 2.77 10.33 -7.02
N TRP A 326 3.96 10.91 -6.95
CA TRP A 326 4.57 11.68 -8.02
C TRP A 326 5.89 11.12 -8.53
N ALA A 327 6.58 10.28 -7.77
CA ALA A 327 7.80 9.63 -8.22
C ALA A 327 7.49 8.60 -9.31
N THR A 328 7.97 8.83 -10.53
CA THR A 328 7.74 7.99 -11.71
C THR A 328 9.03 7.52 -12.36
N SER A 329 10.19 7.97 -11.85
CA SER A 329 11.52 7.65 -12.36
C SER A 329 12.43 7.11 -11.25
N PRO A 330 13.32 6.12 -11.54
CA PRO A 330 14.33 5.65 -10.60
C PRO A 330 15.41 6.70 -10.33
N LYS A 331 15.56 7.66 -11.24
CA LYS A 331 16.46 8.79 -11.07
C LYS A 331 15.89 9.76 -10.05
N THR A 332 16.77 10.49 -9.39
CA THR A 332 16.36 11.61 -8.56
C THR A 332 15.48 12.53 -9.40
N PRO A 333 14.23 12.82 -8.99
CA PRO A 333 13.34 13.61 -9.83
C PRO A 333 13.91 15.00 -10.03
N HIS A 334 13.90 15.44 -11.29
CA HIS A 334 14.33 16.77 -11.66
C HIS A 334 13.26 17.81 -11.34
N LEU A 335 12.03 17.36 -11.22
CA LEU A 335 10.85 18.19 -10.95
C LEU A 335 10.06 17.64 -9.78
N LEU A 336 9.55 18.56 -8.99
CA LEU A 336 8.74 18.26 -7.81
C LEU A 336 7.60 19.24 -7.66
N ALA A 337 6.40 18.69 -7.56
CA ALA A 337 5.20 19.45 -7.29
C ALA A 337 4.77 19.25 -5.84
N ARG A 338 4.56 20.34 -5.10
CA ARG A 338 4.02 20.31 -3.75
C ARG A 338 3.22 21.57 -3.44
N TYR A 339 2.00 21.41 -2.97
CA TYR A 339 1.12 22.51 -2.55
C TYR A 339 1.02 23.66 -3.58
N GLY A 340 0.85 23.32 -4.85
CA GLY A 340 0.72 24.32 -5.92
C GLY A 340 2.03 24.96 -6.39
N HIS A 341 3.19 24.48 -5.91
CA HIS A 341 4.50 24.93 -6.38
C HIS A 341 5.23 23.82 -7.12
N VAL A 342 5.90 24.17 -8.20
CA VAL A 342 6.86 23.31 -8.89
C VAL A 342 8.26 23.78 -8.58
N TYR A 343 9.09 22.86 -8.20
CA TYR A 343 10.48 23.12 -7.89
C TYR A 343 11.36 22.42 -8.90
N LEU A 344 12.17 23.22 -9.56
CA LEU A 344 13.22 22.71 -10.43
C LEU A 344 14.41 22.31 -9.58
N CYS A 345 14.73 21.05 -9.69
CA CYS A 345 15.66 20.43 -8.78
C CYS A 345 17.06 20.25 -9.37
N ASP A 346 17.40 20.82 -10.48
CA ASP A 346 18.73 20.69 -11.08
C ASP A 346 19.35 22.05 -11.44
N LYS A 347 20.46 22.37 -10.79
CA LYS A 347 21.17 23.62 -11.06
C LYS A 347 21.62 23.72 -12.51
N ARG A 348 22.03 22.62 -13.12
CA ARG A 348 22.49 22.59 -14.51
C ARG A 348 21.38 22.97 -15.48
N TRP A 349 20.15 22.60 -15.20
CA TRP A 349 19.02 23.04 -15.99
C TRP A 349 18.73 24.54 -15.80
N ARG A 350 18.77 25.05 -14.58
CA ARG A 350 18.63 26.49 -14.31
C ARG A 350 19.69 27.31 -15.01
N ASP A 351 20.90 26.81 -15.03
CA ASP A 351 22.04 27.47 -15.69
C ASP A 351 22.04 27.27 -17.21
N GLY A 352 21.06 26.53 -17.77
CA GLY A 352 20.97 26.23 -19.21
C GLY A 352 22.05 25.29 -19.75
N THR A 353 22.79 24.59 -18.87
CA THR A 353 23.89 23.71 -19.24
C THR A 353 23.48 22.27 -19.47
N TRP A 354 22.25 21.91 -19.14
CA TRP A 354 21.72 20.56 -19.31
C TRP A 354 20.19 20.56 -19.39
N THR A 355 19.66 19.74 -20.28
CA THR A 355 18.20 19.50 -20.42
C THR A 355 17.93 18.03 -20.03
N PRO A 356 17.11 17.77 -19.02
CA PRO A 356 16.80 16.41 -18.64
C PRO A 356 15.92 15.72 -19.69
N GLU A 357 16.15 14.43 -19.88
CA GLU A 357 15.14 13.56 -20.51
C GLU A 357 14.00 13.34 -19.51
N LEU A 358 12.96 14.11 -19.61
CA LEU A 358 11.77 13.95 -18.80
C LEU A 358 10.90 12.82 -19.38
N LEU A 359 10.38 11.98 -18.51
CA LEU A 359 9.29 11.09 -18.88
C LEU A 359 8.05 11.92 -19.25
N ASP A 360 7.17 11.37 -20.08
CA ASP A 360 5.92 12.07 -20.46
C ASP A 360 5.11 12.48 -19.22
N THR A 361 5.08 11.63 -18.19
CA THR A 361 4.41 11.90 -16.91
C THR A 361 5.07 13.05 -16.12
N GLU A 362 6.38 13.20 -16.17
CA GLU A 362 7.10 14.33 -15.56
C GLU A 362 6.84 15.61 -16.35
N ARG A 363 6.75 15.51 -17.65
CA ARG A 363 6.43 16.62 -18.56
C ARG A 363 4.99 17.10 -18.34
N GLU A 364 4.03 16.19 -18.20
CA GLU A 364 2.65 16.53 -17.85
C GLU A 364 2.55 17.28 -16.51
N VAL A 365 3.31 16.86 -15.51
CA VAL A 365 3.38 17.55 -14.21
C VAL A 365 3.95 18.95 -14.38
N LEU A 366 5.02 19.09 -15.14
CA LEU A 366 5.63 20.40 -15.43
C LEU A 366 4.63 21.33 -16.12
N ASP A 367 4.00 20.85 -17.18
CA ASP A 367 3.06 21.65 -17.97
C ASP A 367 1.84 22.08 -17.13
N PHE A 368 1.34 21.20 -16.26
CA PHE A 368 0.21 21.49 -15.37
C PHE A 368 0.55 22.59 -14.34
N PHE A 369 1.70 22.50 -13.68
CA PHE A 369 2.03 23.44 -12.61
C PHE A 369 2.70 24.72 -13.08
N VAL A 370 3.54 24.67 -14.10
CA VAL A 370 4.21 25.85 -14.68
C VAL A 370 3.24 26.64 -15.57
N GLY A 371 2.31 25.96 -16.23
CA GLY A 371 1.25 26.59 -17.03
C GLY A 371 0.39 27.55 -16.22
N ASP A 372 0.22 27.32 -14.93
CA ASP A 372 -0.53 28.17 -14.00
C ASP A 372 0.27 29.37 -13.43
N GLY A 373 1.47 29.62 -13.93
CA GLY A 373 2.31 30.74 -13.52
C GLY A 373 2.99 30.59 -12.15
N ASN A 374 3.05 29.39 -11.62
CA ASN A 374 3.78 29.09 -10.39
C ASN A 374 5.29 29.24 -10.62
N ALA A 375 5.94 30.02 -9.75
CA ALA A 375 7.38 30.23 -9.84
C ALA A 375 8.14 28.96 -9.48
N VAL A 376 9.21 28.71 -10.21
CA VAL A 376 10.21 27.69 -9.85
C VAL A 376 11.18 28.30 -8.85
N ASP A 377 11.09 27.87 -7.59
CA ASP A 377 11.92 28.40 -6.51
C ASP A 377 13.31 27.75 -6.43
N ASP A 378 14.30 28.55 -6.03
CA ASP A 378 15.64 28.03 -5.69
C ASP A 378 15.61 27.37 -4.31
N MET A 379 15.49 26.04 -4.32
CA MET A 379 15.40 25.25 -3.11
C MET A 379 16.67 25.25 -2.27
N VAL A 380 17.84 25.37 -2.90
CA VAL A 380 19.13 25.40 -2.17
C VAL A 380 19.21 26.64 -1.28
N ALA A 381 18.75 27.79 -1.81
CA ALA A 381 18.72 29.02 -1.06
C ALA A 381 17.69 29.04 0.06
N THR A 382 16.56 28.30 -0.11
CA THR A 382 15.45 28.29 0.86
C THR A 382 15.58 27.25 1.97
N LEU A 383 16.37 26.18 1.78
CA LEU A 383 16.44 25.09 2.75
C LEU A 383 17.39 25.33 3.93
N GLY A 384 18.39 26.18 3.74
CA GLY A 384 19.32 26.57 4.80
C GLY A 384 20.27 25.48 5.32
N PRO A 385 21.20 25.85 6.22
CA PRO A 385 22.25 24.95 6.70
C PRO A 385 21.73 23.77 7.54
N ASP A 386 20.65 23.94 8.29
CA ASP A 386 20.10 22.88 9.14
C ASP A 386 19.51 21.73 8.31
N TYR A 387 18.87 22.07 7.19
CA TYR A 387 18.40 21.06 6.25
C TYR A 387 19.56 20.28 5.61
N MET A 388 20.61 20.99 5.20
CA MET A 388 21.80 20.35 4.62
C MET A 388 22.53 19.48 5.64
N ALA A 389 22.59 19.89 6.90
CA ALA A 389 23.18 19.08 7.97
C ALA A 389 22.40 17.77 8.18
N ARG A 390 21.08 17.80 8.09
CA ARG A 390 20.21 16.63 8.29
C ARG A 390 20.18 15.69 7.07
N TYR A 391 20.04 16.24 5.88
CA TYR A 391 19.75 15.49 4.68
C TYR A 391 20.88 15.44 3.65
N GLY A 392 21.95 16.20 3.85
CA GLY A 392 23.03 16.39 2.87
C GLY A 392 23.63 15.07 2.37
N ALA A 393 23.82 14.08 3.24
CA ALA A 393 24.38 12.77 2.88
C ALA A 393 23.49 11.97 1.90
N TYR A 394 22.19 12.30 1.82
CA TYR A 394 21.22 11.62 0.96
C TYR A 394 20.93 12.36 -0.35
N LEU A 395 21.52 13.53 -0.55
CA LEU A 395 21.15 14.42 -1.65
C LEU A 395 21.92 14.18 -2.94
N GLY A 396 23.04 13.48 -2.89
CA GLY A 396 23.92 13.38 -4.05
C GLY A 396 24.33 14.76 -4.62
N ASP A 397 25.12 14.79 -5.67
CA ASP A 397 25.64 16.03 -6.26
C ASP A 397 24.57 16.88 -6.98
N GLU A 398 23.40 16.33 -7.22
CA GLU A 398 22.49 16.91 -8.18
C GLU A 398 21.44 17.81 -7.59
N VAL A 399 20.95 17.65 -6.33
CA VAL A 399 20.10 18.68 -5.73
C VAL A 399 19.53 18.38 -4.35
N PRO A 400 19.45 19.36 -3.48
CA PRO A 400 18.72 19.31 -2.23
C PRO A 400 17.21 19.24 -2.45
N LYS A 401 16.54 18.37 -1.72
CA LYS A 401 15.13 18.12 -1.91
C LYS A 401 14.38 18.05 -0.61
N ARG A 402 13.34 18.83 -0.56
CA ARG A 402 12.32 18.75 0.47
C ARG A 402 11.15 17.94 -0.04
N PHE A 403 11.38 16.74 -0.64
CA PHE A 403 10.34 16.11 -1.42
C PHE A 403 10.20 14.64 -1.17
N LYS A 404 9.01 14.11 -1.43
CA LYS A 404 8.67 12.73 -1.23
C LYS A 404 9.43 11.76 -2.16
N ALA A 405 9.95 12.23 -3.26
CA ALA A 405 10.88 11.47 -4.07
C ALA A 405 12.33 11.45 -3.54
N PHE A 406 12.61 12.15 -2.46
CA PHE A 406 13.83 12.02 -1.70
C PHE A 406 13.97 10.56 -1.18
N PRO A 407 15.20 10.06 -0.95
CA PRO A 407 15.41 8.69 -0.44
C PRO A 407 14.97 8.52 1.02
N TYR A 408 13.68 8.73 1.28
CA TYR A 408 13.11 8.62 2.61
C TYR A 408 13.08 7.19 3.15
N TYR A 409 13.07 6.17 2.29
CA TYR A 409 13.23 4.80 2.76
C TYR A 409 14.54 4.66 3.55
N GLU A 410 15.65 5.01 2.90
CA GLU A 410 16.98 4.90 3.45
C GLU A 410 17.14 5.81 4.67
N TYR A 411 16.70 7.06 4.55
CA TYR A 411 16.77 8.04 5.63
C TYR A 411 16.02 7.60 6.89
N TYR A 412 14.76 7.17 6.76
CA TYR A 412 13.98 6.73 7.91
C TYR A 412 14.51 5.44 8.53
N MET A 413 14.99 4.52 7.70
CA MET A 413 15.59 3.27 8.19
C MET A 413 16.90 3.54 8.95
N ASP A 414 17.73 4.46 8.48
CA ASP A 414 18.93 4.92 9.19
C ASP A 414 18.61 5.61 10.52
N GLN A 415 17.43 6.23 10.62
CA GLN A 415 16.92 6.76 11.88
C GLN A 415 16.28 5.69 12.80
N GLY A 416 16.32 4.43 12.40
CA GLY A 416 15.86 3.28 13.19
C GLY A 416 14.38 2.91 13.04
N PHE A 417 13.68 3.44 12.05
CA PHE A 417 12.29 3.08 11.76
C PHE A 417 12.19 1.92 10.76
N LYS A 418 11.11 1.16 10.86
CA LYS A 418 10.64 0.34 9.75
C LYS A 418 9.81 1.20 8.82
N VAL A 419 9.87 0.94 7.50
CA VAL A 419 9.22 1.77 6.49
C VAL A 419 8.39 0.90 5.54
N VAL A 420 7.20 1.37 5.21
CA VAL A 420 6.35 0.86 4.13
C VAL A 420 6.14 1.97 3.12
N GLY A 421 6.34 1.68 1.85
CA GLY A 421 6.02 2.63 0.79
C GLY A 421 4.55 2.61 0.42
N MET A 422 3.99 3.79 0.12
CA MET A 422 2.58 3.91 -0.27
C MET A 422 2.44 4.73 -1.57
N PRO A 423 2.65 4.10 -2.73
CA PRO A 423 2.37 4.73 -4.02
C PRO A 423 0.86 4.79 -4.28
N ALA A 424 0.43 5.60 -5.24
CA ALA A 424 -0.96 5.61 -5.68
C ALA A 424 -1.21 4.56 -6.77
N ALA A 425 -2.19 3.68 -6.54
CA ALA A 425 -2.72 2.78 -7.57
C ALA A 425 -3.86 3.43 -8.36
N VAL A 426 -4.71 4.18 -7.64
CA VAL A 426 -5.79 4.97 -8.21
C VAL A 426 -5.86 6.26 -7.39
N GLY A 427 -5.74 7.39 -8.03
CA GLY A 427 -5.68 8.66 -7.33
C GLY A 427 -6.31 9.81 -8.10
N ASN A 428 -5.98 11.03 -7.70
CA ASN A 428 -6.51 12.24 -8.29
C ASN A 428 -6.22 12.32 -9.80
N THR A 429 -7.10 12.95 -10.53
CA THR A 429 -6.99 13.06 -11.97
C THR A 429 -6.16 14.29 -12.34
N ASP A 430 -5.20 14.08 -13.23
CA ASP A 430 -4.37 15.16 -13.78
C ASP A 430 -4.86 15.61 -15.16
N ASN A 431 -6.07 15.22 -15.55
CA ASN A 431 -6.62 15.52 -16.85
C ASN A 431 -8.09 15.99 -16.76
N TYR A 432 -8.52 16.72 -17.77
CA TYR A 432 -9.88 17.28 -17.87
C TYR A 432 -10.99 16.21 -17.95
N LEU A 433 -10.66 14.98 -18.27
CA LEU A 433 -11.64 13.90 -18.42
C LEU A 433 -12.04 13.26 -17.09
N GLY A 434 -11.37 13.61 -16.00
CA GLY A 434 -11.63 13.00 -14.69
C GLY A 434 -11.30 11.52 -14.64
N LEU A 435 -10.40 11.03 -15.49
CA LEU A 435 -9.93 9.65 -15.51
C LEU A 435 -8.59 9.54 -14.78
N PRO A 436 -8.28 8.39 -14.16
CA PRO A 436 -6.98 8.20 -13.50
C PRO A 436 -5.85 8.20 -14.54
N ASN A 437 -4.73 8.82 -14.19
CA ASN A 437 -3.51 8.79 -15.00
C ASN A 437 -2.81 7.44 -14.80
N LEU A 438 -3.25 6.41 -15.53
CA LEU A 438 -2.72 5.06 -15.41
C LEU A 438 -1.21 4.96 -15.68
N PRO A 439 -0.63 5.62 -16.71
CA PRO A 439 0.82 5.61 -16.91
C PRO A 439 1.60 6.12 -15.68
N ARG A 440 1.17 7.22 -15.09
CA ARG A 440 1.78 7.77 -13.88
C ARG A 440 1.69 6.81 -12.71
N PHE A 441 0.49 6.29 -12.41
CA PHE A 441 0.29 5.40 -11.28
C PHE A 441 1.03 4.07 -11.44
N THR A 442 1.04 3.50 -12.65
CA THR A 442 1.82 2.30 -12.96
C THR A 442 3.31 2.53 -12.72
N SER A 443 3.85 3.65 -13.21
CA SER A 443 5.26 4.03 -12.99
C SER A 443 5.55 4.30 -11.52
N ASN A 444 4.63 4.95 -10.80
CA ASN A 444 4.77 5.25 -9.38
C ASN A 444 4.82 3.98 -8.52
N ILE A 445 3.90 3.01 -8.73
CA ILE A 445 3.92 1.72 -8.04
C ILE A 445 5.25 1.00 -8.29
N ARG A 446 5.69 0.96 -9.54
CA ARG A 446 6.91 0.29 -9.94
C ARG A 446 8.14 0.88 -9.25
N ILE A 447 8.31 2.21 -9.29
CA ILE A 447 9.45 2.89 -8.67
C ILE A 447 9.44 2.72 -7.16
N CYS A 448 8.27 2.85 -6.54
CA CYS A 448 8.12 2.64 -5.12
C CYS A 448 8.51 1.21 -4.72
N SER A 449 8.05 0.21 -5.50
CA SER A 449 8.38 -1.21 -5.27
C SER A 449 9.87 -1.48 -5.46
N GLN A 450 10.48 -0.94 -6.52
CA GLN A 450 11.92 -1.10 -6.76
C GLN A 450 12.73 -0.53 -5.59
N ARG A 451 12.44 0.70 -5.18
CA ARG A 451 13.14 1.35 -4.06
C ARG A 451 12.93 0.63 -2.75
N ALA A 452 11.74 0.09 -2.50
CA ALA A 452 11.47 -0.70 -1.30
C ALA A 452 12.33 -1.97 -1.24
N VAL A 453 12.47 -2.69 -2.37
CA VAL A 453 13.33 -3.88 -2.44
C VAL A 453 14.80 -3.51 -2.29
N GLU A 454 15.27 -2.49 -3.01
CA GLU A 454 16.69 -2.06 -3.00
C GLU A 454 17.11 -1.54 -1.62
N SER A 455 16.23 -0.85 -0.89
CA SER A 455 16.52 -0.34 0.46
C SER A 455 16.30 -1.36 1.56
N GLY A 456 15.61 -2.47 1.29
CA GLY A 456 15.22 -3.44 2.31
C GLY A 456 14.06 -2.97 3.21
N ALA A 457 13.19 -2.10 2.69
CA ALA A 457 12.00 -1.65 3.39
C ALA A 457 11.03 -2.80 3.70
N LEU A 458 10.12 -2.60 4.66
CA LEU A 458 9.16 -3.63 5.09
C LEU A 458 8.20 -4.06 3.97
N GLY A 459 7.96 -3.20 2.99
CA GLY A 459 7.16 -3.51 1.81
C GLY A 459 6.46 -2.30 1.21
N VAL A 460 5.40 -2.58 0.45
CA VAL A 460 4.60 -1.57 -0.27
C VAL A 460 3.11 -1.85 -0.06
N ILE A 461 2.32 -0.78 0.14
CA ILE A 461 0.87 -0.80 0.15
C ILE A 461 0.39 0.26 -0.85
N SER A 462 -0.12 -0.13 -2.00
CA SER A 462 -0.60 0.83 -3.00
C SER A 462 -1.95 1.42 -2.61
N SER A 463 -2.08 2.74 -2.65
CA SER A 463 -3.27 3.45 -2.19
C SER A 463 -4.36 3.55 -3.26
N MET A 464 -5.61 3.48 -2.81
CA MET A 464 -6.80 3.72 -3.61
C MET A 464 -7.49 4.98 -3.11
N TRP A 465 -7.41 6.06 -3.87
CA TRP A 465 -8.08 7.32 -3.58
C TRP A 465 -9.12 7.63 -4.65
N PHE A 466 -10.17 8.35 -4.26
CA PHE A 466 -11.23 8.82 -5.13
C PHE A 466 -12.11 7.73 -5.77
N ARG A 467 -13.23 8.16 -6.34
CA ARG A 467 -14.32 7.30 -6.82
C ARG A 467 -14.20 7.11 -8.32
N PHE A 468 -13.71 5.94 -8.72
CA PHE A 468 -13.60 5.56 -10.12
C PHE A 468 -14.44 4.32 -10.42
N PRO A 469 -14.72 4.05 -11.71
CA PRO A 469 -15.29 2.77 -12.11
C PRO A 469 -14.42 1.58 -11.70
N THR A 470 -15.05 0.48 -11.34
CA THR A 470 -14.41 -0.75 -10.85
C THR A 470 -13.21 -1.24 -11.67
N PRO A 471 -13.21 -1.19 -13.03
CA PRO A 471 -12.05 -1.64 -13.80
C PRO A 471 -10.73 -0.95 -13.42
N TYR A 472 -10.77 0.31 -12.98
CA TYR A 472 -9.54 1.01 -12.58
C TYR A 472 -8.97 0.47 -11.27
N TYR A 473 -9.81 -0.01 -10.35
CA TYR A 473 -9.33 -0.68 -9.15
C TYR A 473 -8.68 -2.02 -9.47
N ALA A 474 -9.28 -2.80 -10.38
CA ALA A 474 -8.68 -4.04 -10.85
C ALA A 474 -7.30 -3.80 -11.48
N ILE A 475 -7.17 -2.74 -12.31
CA ILE A 475 -5.89 -2.30 -12.87
C ILE A 475 -4.87 -2.03 -11.79
N GLY A 476 -5.23 -1.22 -10.79
CA GLY A 476 -4.35 -0.89 -9.67
C GLY A 476 -3.91 -2.11 -8.87
N ILE A 477 -4.82 -3.04 -8.59
CA ILE A 477 -4.54 -4.30 -7.89
C ILE A 477 -3.54 -5.16 -8.68
N CYS A 478 -3.83 -5.39 -9.96
CA CYS A 478 -2.95 -6.17 -10.84
C CYS A 478 -1.57 -5.56 -10.99
N THR A 479 -1.50 -4.22 -11.17
CA THR A 479 -0.23 -3.50 -11.27
C THR A 479 0.59 -3.62 -9.98
N THR A 480 -0.06 -3.51 -8.83
CA THR A 480 0.59 -3.69 -7.54
C THR A 480 1.15 -5.10 -7.41
N GLY A 481 0.33 -6.12 -7.73
CA GLY A 481 0.77 -7.52 -7.71
C GLY A 481 1.98 -7.75 -8.60
N GLU A 482 1.94 -7.28 -9.85
CA GLU A 482 3.03 -7.45 -10.82
C GLU A 482 4.34 -6.86 -10.31
N TYR A 483 4.33 -5.61 -9.85
CA TYR A 483 5.57 -4.91 -9.47
C TYR A 483 6.07 -5.19 -8.06
N THR A 484 5.24 -5.72 -7.18
CA THR A 484 5.71 -6.17 -5.86
C THR A 484 6.16 -7.63 -5.88
N TRP A 485 5.63 -8.44 -6.81
CA TRP A 485 6.06 -9.83 -6.99
C TRP A 485 7.29 -9.95 -7.88
N GLY A 486 7.28 -9.32 -9.06
CA GLY A 486 8.37 -9.33 -10.01
C GLY A 486 8.79 -7.93 -10.42
N LEU A 487 10.06 -7.57 -10.21
CA LEU A 487 10.63 -6.31 -10.67
C LEU A 487 11.24 -6.50 -12.06
N PRO A 488 10.51 -6.22 -13.14
CA PRO A 488 11.10 -6.24 -14.47
C PRO A 488 12.16 -5.15 -14.59
N ALA A 489 13.14 -5.35 -15.47
CA ALA A 489 14.10 -4.33 -15.81
C ALA A 489 13.39 -3.03 -16.20
N TRP A 490 13.96 -1.89 -15.81
CA TRP A 490 13.38 -0.60 -16.15
C TRP A 490 13.28 -0.43 -17.67
N ALA A 491 12.05 -0.19 -18.15
CA ALA A 491 11.74 0.27 -19.49
C ALA A 491 10.69 1.37 -19.40
N PRO A 492 10.94 2.59 -19.90
CA PRO A 492 10.00 3.72 -19.79
C PRO A 492 8.63 3.44 -20.41
N ASP A 493 8.61 2.64 -21.47
CA ASP A 493 7.47 2.23 -22.26
C ASP A 493 6.87 0.88 -21.82
N TYR A 494 7.36 0.31 -20.73
CA TYR A 494 6.80 -0.91 -20.19
C TYR A 494 5.38 -0.65 -19.66
N ALA A 495 4.41 -1.10 -20.41
CA ALA A 495 3.04 -1.23 -19.93
C ALA A 495 2.87 -2.61 -19.30
N VAL A 496 2.22 -2.68 -18.12
CA VAL A 496 1.68 -3.95 -17.63
C VAL A 496 0.87 -4.53 -18.77
N GLY A 497 1.22 -5.74 -19.17
CA GLY A 497 0.60 -6.37 -20.34
C GLY A 497 -0.87 -6.68 -20.11
N TRP A 498 -1.69 -5.68 -20.25
CA TRP A 498 -3.15 -5.83 -20.28
C TRP A 498 -3.51 -6.70 -21.49
N LYS A 499 -3.96 -7.87 -21.22
CA LYS A 499 -4.56 -8.75 -22.23
C LYS A 499 -6.04 -8.90 -22.00
#